data_b5deec0485c9cb5a5c4690f6c794914e
#
_entry.id   b5deec0485c9cb5a5c4690f6c794914e
#
_cell.length_a   1.000
_cell.length_b   1.000
_cell.length_c   1.000
_cell.angle_alpha   90.00
_cell.angle_beta   90.00
_cell.angle_gamma   90.00
#
_symmetry.space_group_name_H-M   'P 1'
#
loop_
_entity.id
_entity.type
_entity.pdbx_description
1 polymer ?
#
loop_
_entity_poly.entity_id
_entity_poly.type
_entity_poly.pdbx_seq_one_letter_code
_entity_poly.pdbx_strand_id
1 'polypeptide(L)'
;MYDYLVVGAGISSAVFVHEALKVGKTCLVIDKRDHIAGNVFCEEIEGINVHKYGAHIFHTSIRRVWDYVNQFAEFNNYINSPVAIYKDELYNLPFNMNTFAQMWDDVRTPAQAKAKIAEQVAEAGIGEPSNLEEQALSLVGRDVYEKLIKGYTEKQWGRDCKDLPASIIKRLPCRFRFDNNYFNDRWQGIPMGGYTSMVQRMFGDVEIRLNTEYRDLIAAQPDIAKRVIYCGPIDEYYDYKLGRLEYRSLRFESELLDEENHQGNAVVNYTEREVPWTRIIEHKHFEYGEQPKTVITREYPADWQPGDEPYYPINDERNTALYEHYEKLAADEGRVIFAGRLGGYKYYDMDKAIDAAFDLVEQELGVKIG
;
A
#
# COMPACT_ATOMS: atom_id res chain seq x y z
N MET A 1 35.21 -1.99 -4.56
CA MET A 1 34.50 -1.75 -3.29
C MET A 1 33.59 -0.55 -3.52
N TYR A 2 32.26 -0.73 -3.38
CA TYR A 2 31.28 0.33 -3.53
C TYR A 2 31.24 1.22 -2.29
N ASP A 3 30.71 2.45 -2.42
CA ASP A 3 30.40 3.27 -1.26
C ASP A 3 29.19 2.68 -0.51
N TYR A 4 28.15 2.25 -1.27
CA TYR A 4 26.93 1.68 -0.73
C TYR A 4 26.55 0.35 -1.38
N LEU A 5 26.18 -0.64 -0.56
CA LEU A 5 25.36 -1.78 -0.95
C LEU A 5 23.92 -1.46 -0.53
N VAL A 6 22.99 -1.46 -1.49
CA VAL A 6 21.56 -1.20 -1.25
C VAL A 6 20.79 -2.49 -1.41
N VAL A 7 20.16 -2.95 -0.34
CA VAL A 7 19.45 -4.22 -0.27
C VAL A 7 17.96 -3.97 -0.39
N GLY A 8 17.36 -4.48 -1.45
CA GLY A 8 16.00 -4.22 -1.90
C GLY A 8 15.97 -3.16 -3.01
N ALA A 9 15.40 -3.50 -4.16
CA ALA A 9 15.30 -2.62 -5.34
C ALA A 9 13.94 -1.88 -5.43
N GLY A 10 13.37 -1.49 -4.29
CA GLY A 10 12.11 -0.75 -4.21
C GLY A 10 12.26 0.76 -4.40
N ILE A 11 11.13 1.50 -4.31
CA ILE A 11 11.07 2.94 -4.57
C ILE A 11 11.94 3.76 -3.59
N SER A 12 12.00 3.41 -2.31
CA SER A 12 12.84 4.10 -1.33
C SER A 12 14.33 3.95 -1.66
N SER A 13 14.74 2.75 -2.07
CA SER A 13 16.11 2.49 -2.53
C SER A 13 16.46 3.27 -3.78
N ALA A 14 15.51 3.36 -4.73
CA ALA A 14 15.72 4.10 -5.98
C ALA A 14 15.96 5.59 -5.72
N VAL A 15 15.21 6.20 -4.79
CA VAL A 15 15.44 7.58 -4.35
C VAL A 15 16.85 7.76 -3.77
N PHE A 16 17.24 6.90 -2.83
CA PHE A 16 18.57 6.99 -2.21
C PHE A 16 19.69 6.83 -3.24
N VAL A 17 19.59 5.82 -4.10
CA VAL A 17 20.60 5.55 -5.14
C VAL A 17 20.71 6.73 -6.11
N HIS A 18 19.58 7.27 -6.58
CA HIS A 18 19.58 8.42 -7.48
C HIS A 18 20.36 9.60 -6.91
N GLU A 19 20.12 9.95 -5.66
CA GLU A 19 20.77 11.09 -5.01
C GLU A 19 22.25 10.77 -4.67
N ALA A 20 22.56 9.51 -4.31
CA ALA A 20 23.94 9.09 -4.07
C ALA A 20 24.78 9.19 -5.34
N LEU A 21 24.28 8.77 -6.49
CA LEU A 21 24.96 8.89 -7.78
C LEU A 21 25.21 10.35 -8.17
N LYS A 22 24.25 11.25 -7.92
CA LYS A 22 24.41 12.69 -8.19
C LYS A 22 25.56 13.32 -7.43
N VAL A 23 25.89 12.83 -6.24
CA VAL A 23 27.03 13.30 -5.45
C VAL A 23 28.30 12.44 -5.62
N GLY A 24 28.34 11.65 -6.70
CA GLY A 24 29.52 10.87 -7.11
C GLY A 24 29.80 9.63 -6.27
N LYS A 25 28.81 9.13 -5.53
CA LYS A 25 28.95 7.86 -4.80
C LYS A 25 28.70 6.67 -5.74
N THR A 26 29.33 5.55 -5.42
CA THR A 26 29.15 4.29 -6.13
C THR A 26 28.24 3.36 -5.35
N CYS A 27 27.22 2.84 -6.04
CA CYS A 27 26.24 1.94 -5.45
C CYS A 27 26.20 0.58 -6.17
N LEU A 28 25.96 -0.49 -5.40
CA LEU A 28 25.47 -1.76 -5.90
C LEU A 28 24.10 -2.01 -5.31
N VAL A 29 23.10 -2.28 -6.15
CA VAL A 29 21.75 -2.64 -5.71
C VAL A 29 21.58 -4.15 -5.82
N ILE A 30 21.01 -4.79 -4.83
CA ILE A 30 20.61 -6.19 -4.88
C ILE A 30 19.14 -6.36 -4.51
N ASP A 31 18.49 -7.34 -5.11
CA ASP A 31 17.18 -7.80 -4.67
C ASP A 31 17.09 -9.32 -4.77
N LYS A 32 16.42 -9.95 -3.82
CA LYS A 32 16.15 -11.40 -3.83
C LYS A 32 15.16 -11.80 -4.94
N ARG A 33 14.33 -10.87 -5.38
CA ARG A 33 13.36 -11.05 -6.48
C ARG A 33 14.07 -10.98 -7.83
N ASP A 34 13.37 -11.42 -8.85
CA ASP A 34 13.79 -11.38 -10.26
C ASP A 34 13.47 -10.06 -10.96
N HIS A 35 12.98 -9.06 -10.22
CA HIS A 35 12.58 -7.75 -10.73
C HIS A 35 12.91 -6.62 -9.76
N ILE A 36 12.98 -5.40 -10.28
CA ILE A 36 13.07 -4.15 -9.52
C ILE A 36 11.69 -3.65 -9.11
N ALA A 37 11.64 -2.46 -8.53
CA ALA A 37 10.46 -1.70 -8.12
C ALA A 37 9.73 -2.26 -6.87
N GLY A 38 10.18 -3.38 -6.28
CA GLY A 38 9.57 -3.91 -5.07
C GLY A 38 8.06 -4.14 -5.25
N ASN A 39 7.24 -3.69 -4.30
CA ASN A 39 5.79 -3.90 -4.37
C ASN A 39 5.07 -3.00 -5.38
N VAL A 40 5.72 -2.00 -5.97
CA VAL A 40 5.13 -1.20 -7.07
C VAL A 40 5.48 -1.77 -8.46
N PHE A 41 6.04 -2.98 -8.52
CA PHE A 41 6.35 -3.65 -9.76
C PHE A 41 5.11 -3.84 -10.64
N CYS A 42 5.21 -3.42 -11.89
CA CYS A 42 4.24 -3.68 -12.95
C CYS A 42 4.85 -4.62 -13.97
N GLU A 43 4.11 -5.66 -14.31
CA GLU A 43 4.40 -6.56 -15.43
C GLU A 43 3.56 -6.13 -16.63
N GLU A 44 4.17 -6.03 -17.82
CA GLU A 44 3.41 -5.73 -19.03
C GLU A 44 2.81 -7.02 -19.61
N ILE A 45 1.48 -7.08 -19.74
CA ILE A 45 0.74 -8.18 -20.37
C ILE A 45 -0.20 -7.59 -21.42
N GLU A 46 -0.04 -7.97 -22.69
CA GLU A 46 -0.85 -7.48 -23.82
C GLU A 46 -0.90 -5.92 -23.90
N GLY A 47 0.20 -5.25 -23.54
CA GLY A 47 0.29 -3.79 -23.51
C GLY A 47 -0.42 -3.14 -22.33
N ILE A 48 -0.74 -3.89 -21.28
CA ILE A 48 -1.35 -3.43 -20.03
C ILE A 48 -0.33 -3.54 -18.91
N ASN A 49 -0.09 -2.46 -18.17
CA ASN A 49 0.75 -2.48 -16.97
C ASN A 49 -0.02 -3.09 -15.79
N VAL A 50 0.25 -4.35 -15.50
CA VAL A 50 -0.40 -5.12 -14.43
C VAL A 50 0.34 -4.89 -13.11
N HIS A 51 -0.31 -4.31 -12.11
CA HIS A 51 0.23 -4.11 -10.77
C HIS A 51 0.24 -5.46 -10.02
N LYS A 52 1.40 -6.11 -9.94
CA LYS A 52 1.52 -7.50 -9.44
C LYS A 52 1.22 -7.65 -7.95
N TYR A 53 1.42 -6.61 -7.18
CA TYR A 53 1.29 -6.64 -5.71
C TYR A 53 0.12 -5.76 -5.22
N GLY A 54 -0.95 -5.68 -6.01
CA GLY A 54 -2.15 -4.91 -5.69
C GLY A 54 -2.19 -3.53 -6.33
N ALA A 55 -3.35 -2.90 -6.26
CA ALA A 55 -3.57 -1.58 -6.83
C ALA A 55 -2.69 -0.53 -6.15
N HIS A 56 -1.82 0.10 -6.91
CA HIS A 56 -0.99 1.21 -6.48
C HIS A 56 -1.40 2.47 -7.23
N ILE A 57 -1.99 3.43 -6.53
CA ILE A 57 -2.33 4.75 -7.05
C ILE A 57 -1.47 5.77 -6.32
N PHE A 58 -0.68 6.53 -7.05
CA PHE A 58 0.14 7.57 -6.44
C PHE A 58 -0.73 8.75 -6.03
N HIS A 59 -0.58 9.18 -4.78
CA HIS A 59 -1.24 10.37 -4.26
C HIS A 59 -0.36 11.04 -3.21
N THR A 60 -0.41 12.35 -3.11
CA THR A 60 0.36 13.12 -2.13
C THR A 60 -0.14 14.55 -2.00
N SER A 61 0.05 15.13 -0.82
CA SER A 61 -0.03 16.58 -0.57
C SER A 61 1.35 17.21 -0.33
N ILE A 62 2.42 16.40 -0.39
CA ILE A 62 3.81 16.84 -0.17
C ILE A 62 4.38 17.34 -1.50
N ARG A 63 4.56 18.65 -1.62
CA ARG A 63 5.01 19.30 -2.87
C ARG A 63 6.36 18.74 -3.35
N ARG A 64 7.36 18.61 -2.47
CA ARG A 64 8.70 18.11 -2.85
C ARG A 64 8.65 16.69 -3.43
N VAL A 65 7.75 15.84 -2.90
CA VAL A 65 7.57 14.47 -3.40
C VAL A 65 6.94 14.47 -4.79
N TRP A 66 5.89 15.28 -4.99
CA TRP A 66 5.25 15.41 -6.29
C TRP A 66 6.20 15.91 -7.36
N ASP A 67 6.92 17.00 -7.06
CA ASP A 67 7.90 17.59 -7.99
C ASP A 67 9.06 16.61 -8.29
N TYR A 68 9.41 15.77 -7.33
CA TYR A 68 10.48 14.77 -7.50
C TYR A 68 10.07 13.65 -8.45
N VAL A 69 8.92 13.01 -8.22
CA VAL A 69 8.50 11.86 -9.05
C VAL A 69 8.20 12.26 -10.50
N ASN A 70 7.75 13.49 -10.71
CA ASN A 70 7.52 14.04 -12.05
C ASN A 70 8.82 14.27 -12.88
N GLN A 71 10.01 14.14 -12.28
CA GLN A 71 11.26 14.11 -13.03
C GLN A 71 11.48 12.77 -13.75
N PHE A 72 10.81 11.71 -13.32
CA PHE A 72 11.02 10.33 -13.78
C PHE A 72 9.85 9.75 -14.57
N ALA A 73 8.67 10.33 -14.45
CA ALA A 73 7.49 9.90 -15.21
C ALA A 73 6.52 11.06 -15.40
N GLU A 74 5.80 11.04 -16.49
CA GLU A 74 4.58 11.83 -16.65
C GLU A 74 3.45 11.10 -15.91
N PHE A 75 2.72 11.82 -15.05
CA PHE A 75 1.55 11.28 -14.36
C PHE A 75 0.28 11.68 -15.11
N ASN A 76 -0.60 10.72 -15.32
CA ASN A 76 -1.92 11.01 -15.85
C ASN A 76 -2.83 11.67 -14.79
N ASN A 77 -4.06 11.96 -15.18
CA ASN A 77 -5.07 12.56 -14.29
C ASN A 77 -6.03 11.52 -13.69
N TYR A 78 -5.58 10.28 -13.49
CA TYR A 78 -6.40 9.24 -12.90
C TYR A 78 -6.87 9.64 -11.50
N ILE A 79 -8.19 9.58 -11.29
CA ILE A 79 -8.84 9.83 -10.01
C ILE A 79 -9.33 8.48 -9.46
N ASN A 80 -8.80 8.06 -8.32
CA ASN A 80 -9.24 6.82 -7.69
C ASN A 80 -10.68 6.96 -7.16
N SER A 81 -11.60 6.28 -7.80
CA SER A 81 -13.03 6.28 -7.49
C SER A 81 -13.56 4.85 -7.42
N PRO A 82 -13.14 4.07 -6.41
CA PRO A 82 -13.58 2.69 -6.29
C PRO A 82 -15.08 2.60 -6.04
N VAL A 83 -15.65 1.46 -6.42
CA VAL A 83 -17.03 1.10 -6.09
C VAL A 83 -17.05 -0.16 -5.23
N ALA A 84 -18.15 -0.39 -4.54
CA ALA A 84 -18.40 -1.59 -3.77
C ALA A 84 -19.64 -2.31 -4.29
N ILE A 85 -19.54 -3.64 -4.40
CA ILE A 85 -20.66 -4.54 -4.66
C ILE A 85 -21.01 -5.27 -3.35
N TYR A 86 -22.28 -5.19 -2.98
CA TYR A 86 -22.91 -5.95 -1.91
C TYR A 86 -24.13 -6.64 -2.47
N LYS A 87 -24.07 -7.96 -2.67
CA LYS A 87 -25.09 -8.73 -3.37
C LYS A 87 -25.36 -8.14 -4.76
N ASP A 88 -26.56 -7.73 -5.04
CA ASP A 88 -26.95 -7.11 -6.32
C ASP A 88 -26.92 -5.57 -6.28
N GLU A 89 -26.37 -4.97 -5.21
CA GLU A 89 -26.35 -3.52 -5.00
C GLU A 89 -24.94 -2.96 -5.28
N LEU A 90 -24.87 -1.82 -5.95
CA LEU A 90 -23.63 -1.09 -6.26
C LEU A 90 -23.56 0.21 -5.47
N TYR A 91 -22.41 0.50 -4.85
CA TYR A 91 -22.20 1.69 -4.05
C TYR A 91 -20.91 2.39 -4.43
N ASN A 92 -20.93 3.72 -4.52
CA ASN A 92 -19.71 4.52 -4.64
C ASN A 92 -18.95 4.58 -3.32
N LEU A 93 -17.61 4.59 -3.42
CA LEU A 93 -16.72 4.82 -2.30
C LEU A 93 -15.86 6.09 -2.56
N PRO A 94 -15.32 6.71 -1.49
CA PRO A 94 -15.58 6.49 -0.07
C PRO A 94 -17.01 6.85 0.31
N PHE A 95 -17.45 6.58 1.56
CA PHE A 95 -18.82 6.91 1.99
C PHE A 95 -19.12 8.38 1.79
N ASN A 96 -19.94 8.70 0.80
CA ASN A 96 -20.28 10.07 0.38
C ASN A 96 -21.75 10.17 -0.01
N MET A 97 -22.18 11.33 -0.47
CA MET A 97 -23.60 11.54 -0.82
C MET A 97 -24.08 10.63 -1.95
N ASN A 98 -23.19 10.19 -2.89
CA ASN A 98 -23.60 9.19 -3.89
C ASN A 98 -23.89 7.84 -3.21
N THR A 99 -23.02 7.40 -2.28
CA THR A 99 -23.23 6.19 -1.48
C THR A 99 -24.55 6.21 -0.74
N PHE A 100 -24.85 7.32 -0.06
CA PHE A 100 -26.06 7.46 0.75
C PHE A 100 -27.32 7.56 -0.11
N ALA A 101 -27.26 8.24 -1.26
CA ALA A 101 -28.38 8.31 -2.20
C ALA A 101 -28.66 6.98 -2.93
N GLN A 102 -27.64 6.13 -3.09
CA GLN A 102 -27.78 4.77 -3.60
C GLN A 102 -28.36 3.83 -2.53
N MET A 103 -27.99 4.04 -1.25
CA MET A 103 -28.41 3.20 -0.14
C MET A 103 -29.84 3.45 0.32
N TRP A 104 -30.29 4.72 0.27
CA TRP A 104 -31.59 5.16 0.78
C TRP A 104 -32.33 6.00 -0.24
N ASP A 105 -33.47 5.48 -0.71
CA ASP A 105 -34.30 6.13 -1.75
C ASP A 105 -34.87 7.50 -1.35
N ASP A 106 -34.95 7.79 -0.06
CA ASP A 106 -35.46 9.03 0.51
C ASP A 106 -34.35 10.07 0.82
N VAL A 107 -33.08 9.74 0.57
CA VAL A 107 -31.94 10.62 0.86
C VAL A 107 -31.44 11.32 -0.41
N ARG A 108 -31.49 12.66 -0.41
CA ARG A 108 -31.00 13.52 -1.50
C ARG A 108 -30.16 14.69 -1.03
N THR A 109 -30.18 14.96 0.28
CA THR A 109 -29.46 16.10 0.86
C THR A 109 -28.58 15.67 2.02
N PRO A 110 -27.50 16.42 2.32
CA PRO A 110 -26.65 16.17 3.49
C PRO A 110 -27.43 16.09 4.82
N ALA A 111 -28.48 16.91 4.97
CA ALA A 111 -29.29 16.90 6.17
C ALA A 111 -30.05 15.59 6.34
N GLN A 112 -30.64 15.05 5.25
CA GLN A 112 -31.33 13.76 5.25
C GLN A 112 -30.36 12.61 5.54
N ALA A 113 -29.17 12.59 4.91
CA ALA A 113 -28.18 11.57 5.16
C ALA A 113 -27.70 11.55 6.63
N LYS A 114 -27.43 12.75 7.20
CA LYS A 114 -27.06 12.88 8.62
C LYS A 114 -28.17 12.41 9.55
N ALA A 115 -29.44 12.78 9.24
CA ALA A 115 -30.58 12.37 10.04
C ALA A 115 -30.76 10.85 10.03
N LYS A 116 -30.60 10.21 8.84
CA LYS A 116 -30.72 8.75 8.69
C LYS A 116 -29.63 7.99 9.46
N ILE A 117 -28.40 8.47 9.38
CA ILE A 117 -27.29 7.88 10.16
C ILE A 117 -27.55 8.07 11.67
N ALA A 118 -27.95 9.28 12.09
CA ALA A 118 -28.21 9.57 13.50
C ALA A 118 -29.38 8.74 14.08
N GLU A 119 -30.43 8.50 13.29
CA GLU A 119 -31.54 7.61 13.62
C GLU A 119 -31.03 6.19 13.93
N GLN A 120 -30.27 5.60 12.98
CA GLN A 120 -29.74 4.25 13.14
C GLN A 120 -28.70 4.12 14.26
N VAL A 121 -27.88 5.14 14.48
CA VAL A 121 -26.96 5.20 15.62
C VAL A 121 -27.72 5.24 16.94
N ALA A 122 -28.79 6.03 17.02
CA ALA A 122 -29.64 6.09 18.20
C ALA A 122 -30.38 4.77 18.47
N GLU A 123 -30.87 4.12 17.41
CA GLU A 123 -31.51 2.79 17.50
C GLU A 123 -30.54 1.71 18.00
N ALA A 124 -29.26 1.77 17.61
CA ALA A 124 -28.25 0.85 18.08
C ALA A 124 -28.01 0.98 19.61
N GLY A 125 -28.25 2.16 20.20
CA GLY A 125 -28.22 2.39 21.64
C GLY A 125 -26.86 2.12 22.32
N ILE A 126 -25.76 2.22 21.57
CA ILE A 126 -24.42 1.90 22.03
C ILE A 126 -23.84 3.10 22.77
N GLY A 127 -23.47 2.91 24.02
CA GLY A 127 -22.78 3.94 24.82
C GLY A 127 -21.27 3.95 24.53
N GLU A 128 -20.53 3.12 25.22
CA GLU A 128 -19.09 2.95 24.99
C GLU A 128 -18.84 1.65 24.21
N PRO A 129 -18.36 1.72 22.97
CA PRO A 129 -18.17 0.54 22.13
C PRO A 129 -17.09 -0.39 22.68
N SER A 130 -17.38 -1.68 22.79
CA SER A 130 -16.47 -2.71 23.31
C SER A 130 -15.74 -3.51 22.22
N ASN A 131 -16.27 -3.48 21.00
CA ASN A 131 -15.74 -4.22 19.85
C ASN A 131 -15.94 -3.41 18.56
N LEU A 132 -15.41 -3.96 17.44
CA LEU A 132 -15.45 -3.30 16.13
C LEU A 132 -16.88 -3.12 15.60
N GLU A 133 -17.76 -4.10 15.79
CA GLU A 133 -19.17 -4.01 15.38
C GLU A 133 -19.86 -2.83 16.06
N GLU A 134 -19.79 -2.75 17.39
CA GLU A 134 -20.37 -1.66 18.16
C GLU A 134 -19.76 -0.30 17.77
N GLN A 135 -18.45 -0.25 17.55
CA GLN A 135 -17.78 0.96 17.11
C GLN A 135 -18.29 1.42 15.74
N ALA A 136 -18.41 0.51 14.76
CA ALA A 136 -18.92 0.85 13.43
C ALA A 136 -20.38 1.31 13.48
N LEU A 137 -21.24 0.57 14.19
CA LEU A 137 -22.66 0.93 14.38
C LEU A 137 -22.83 2.32 15.02
N SER A 138 -21.98 2.66 16.00
CA SER A 138 -22.00 3.98 16.65
C SER A 138 -21.52 5.13 15.75
N LEU A 139 -20.78 4.84 14.69
CA LEU A 139 -20.24 5.84 13.77
C LEU A 139 -21.09 6.08 12.52
N VAL A 140 -21.60 5.00 11.91
CA VAL A 140 -22.22 5.06 10.57
C VAL A 140 -23.62 4.43 10.49
N GLY A 141 -24.09 3.82 11.56
CA GLY A 141 -25.39 3.13 11.59
C GLY A 141 -25.36 1.75 10.97
N ARG A 142 -26.52 1.08 11.00
CA ARG A 142 -26.67 -0.33 10.63
C ARG A 142 -26.44 -0.59 9.16
N ASP A 143 -27.07 0.18 8.27
CA ASP A 143 -27.05 -0.14 6.84
C ASP A 143 -25.65 -0.02 6.24
N VAL A 144 -24.92 1.05 6.58
CA VAL A 144 -23.54 1.22 6.13
C VAL A 144 -22.63 0.13 6.71
N TYR A 145 -22.82 -0.22 7.99
CA TYR A 145 -22.07 -1.30 8.64
C TYR A 145 -22.31 -2.65 7.96
N GLU A 146 -23.56 -3.10 7.85
CA GLU A 146 -23.92 -4.41 7.32
C GLU A 146 -23.50 -4.56 5.84
N LYS A 147 -23.72 -3.52 5.02
CA LYS A 147 -23.51 -3.60 3.58
C LYS A 147 -22.06 -3.35 3.16
N LEU A 148 -21.34 -2.44 3.82
CA LEU A 148 -20.06 -1.96 3.32
C LEU A 148 -18.85 -2.24 4.21
N ILE A 149 -19.06 -2.61 5.49
CA ILE A 149 -17.96 -2.78 6.45
C ILE A 149 -17.83 -4.21 6.92
N LYS A 150 -18.93 -4.80 7.40
CA LYS A 150 -18.92 -6.08 8.11
C LYS A 150 -18.24 -7.18 7.34
N GLY A 151 -18.81 -7.64 6.23
CA GLY A 151 -18.29 -8.79 5.49
C GLY A 151 -16.89 -8.53 4.91
N TYR A 152 -16.59 -7.30 4.48
CA TYR A 152 -15.26 -6.91 4.04
C TYR A 152 -14.22 -7.04 5.16
N THR A 153 -14.55 -6.53 6.35
CA THR A 153 -13.66 -6.59 7.52
C THR A 153 -13.50 -8.03 8.01
N GLU A 154 -14.59 -8.80 8.08
CA GLU A 154 -14.55 -10.21 8.51
C GLU A 154 -13.71 -11.07 7.59
N LYS A 155 -13.74 -10.83 6.27
CA LYS A 155 -12.82 -11.47 5.31
C LYS A 155 -11.36 -11.10 5.58
N GLN A 156 -11.09 -9.80 5.73
CA GLN A 156 -9.72 -9.34 5.96
C GLN A 156 -9.11 -9.88 7.25
N TRP A 157 -9.93 -10.07 8.29
CA TRP A 157 -9.43 -10.48 9.60
C TRP A 157 -9.63 -11.96 9.91
N GLY A 158 -10.40 -12.69 9.07
CA GLY A 158 -10.75 -14.10 9.30
C GLY A 158 -11.57 -14.33 10.58
N ARG A 159 -12.19 -13.26 11.14
CA ARG A 159 -12.89 -13.25 12.43
C ARG A 159 -14.13 -12.37 12.35
N ASP A 160 -15.14 -12.68 13.16
CA ASP A 160 -16.35 -11.87 13.25
C ASP A 160 -16.00 -10.48 13.84
N CYS A 161 -16.68 -9.42 13.35
CA CYS A 161 -16.46 -8.05 13.81
C CYS A 161 -16.64 -7.86 15.33
N LYS A 162 -17.55 -8.62 15.95
CA LYS A 162 -17.78 -8.61 17.40
C LYS A 162 -16.58 -9.15 18.21
N ASP A 163 -15.70 -9.93 17.58
CA ASP A 163 -14.52 -10.52 18.22
C ASP A 163 -13.25 -9.70 17.93
N LEU A 164 -13.39 -8.55 17.27
CA LEU A 164 -12.31 -7.64 16.92
C LEU A 164 -12.33 -6.39 17.82
N PRO A 165 -11.16 -5.85 18.20
CA PRO A 165 -11.10 -4.65 19.02
C PRO A 165 -11.72 -3.42 18.33
N ALA A 166 -12.43 -2.58 19.09
CA ALA A 166 -12.99 -1.32 18.60
C ALA A 166 -11.92 -0.37 18.02
N SER A 167 -10.68 -0.46 18.52
CA SER A 167 -9.55 0.37 18.09
C SER A 167 -9.12 0.19 16.64
N ILE A 168 -9.54 -0.90 15.98
CA ILE A 168 -9.28 -1.12 14.54
C ILE A 168 -9.96 -0.04 13.70
N ILE A 169 -11.17 0.38 14.09
CA ILE A 169 -11.89 1.48 13.44
C ILE A 169 -12.01 2.64 14.41
N LYS A 170 -11.03 3.54 14.41
CA LYS A 170 -11.09 4.75 15.26
C LYS A 170 -12.07 5.79 14.72
N ARG A 171 -12.25 5.84 13.41
CA ARG A 171 -13.17 6.75 12.71
C ARG A 171 -13.50 6.20 11.33
N LEU A 172 -14.74 6.45 10.88
CA LEU A 172 -15.20 6.18 9.52
C LEU A 172 -15.64 7.52 8.92
N PRO A 173 -14.82 8.14 8.07
CA PRO A 173 -15.14 9.45 7.54
C PRO A 173 -16.31 9.37 6.54
N CYS A 174 -17.45 9.92 6.91
CA CYS A 174 -18.56 10.16 6.00
C CYS A 174 -18.43 11.55 5.36
N ARG A 175 -18.45 11.61 4.06
CA ARG A 175 -18.42 12.86 3.29
C ARG A 175 -19.83 13.26 2.90
N PHE A 176 -20.32 14.36 3.46
CA PHE A 176 -21.66 14.89 3.12
C PHE A 176 -21.60 15.83 1.91
N ARG A 177 -20.97 15.36 0.84
CA ARG A 177 -20.87 16.00 -0.48
C ARG A 177 -20.80 14.91 -1.56
N PHE A 178 -21.17 15.24 -2.80
CA PHE A 178 -21.06 14.34 -3.95
C PHE A 178 -19.62 14.37 -4.47
N ASP A 179 -18.80 13.45 -3.95
CA ASP A 179 -17.37 13.41 -4.27
C ASP A 179 -16.86 11.96 -4.14
N ASN A 180 -16.63 11.33 -5.28
CA ASN A 180 -16.14 9.94 -5.36
C ASN A 180 -14.61 9.83 -5.34
N ASN A 181 -13.88 10.95 -5.30
CA ASN A 181 -12.44 10.89 -5.17
C ASN A 181 -12.06 10.24 -3.82
N TYR A 182 -11.39 9.08 -3.86
CA TYR A 182 -11.05 8.33 -2.65
C TYR A 182 -10.08 9.10 -1.75
N PHE A 183 -9.07 9.74 -2.35
CA PHE A 183 -8.04 10.47 -1.61
C PHE A 183 -8.44 11.93 -1.35
N ASN A 184 -7.88 12.52 -0.28
CA ASN A 184 -8.00 13.95 0.01
C ASN A 184 -6.74 14.73 -0.39
N ASP A 185 -5.77 14.06 -1.01
CA ASP A 185 -4.50 14.64 -1.38
C ASP A 185 -4.64 15.61 -2.57
N ARG A 186 -3.70 16.55 -2.64
CA ARG A 186 -3.70 17.60 -3.64
C ARG A 186 -3.40 17.06 -5.03
N TRP A 187 -2.54 16.06 -5.11
CA TRP A 187 -2.11 15.42 -6.36
C TRP A 187 -2.32 13.93 -6.29
N GLN A 188 -2.74 13.35 -7.38
CA GLN A 188 -2.82 11.91 -7.59
C GLN A 188 -2.72 11.60 -9.09
N GLY A 189 -2.39 10.35 -9.41
CA GLY A 189 -2.29 9.86 -10.78
C GLY A 189 -1.54 8.53 -10.86
N ILE A 190 -1.41 8.04 -12.06
CA ILE A 190 -0.63 6.86 -12.40
C ILE A 190 0.53 7.28 -13.31
N PRO A 191 1.77 6.82 -13.07
CA PRO A 191 2.88 7.11 -13.96
C PRO A 191 2.66 6.39 -15.30
N MET A 192 2.64 7.15 -16.39
CA MET A 192 2.47 6.61 -17.73
C MET A 192 3.63 5.67 -18.08
N GLY A 193 3.29 4.47 -18.55
CA GLY A 193 4.24 3.38 -18.81
C GLY A 193 4.64 2.58 -17.56
N GLY A 194 3.87 2.70 -16.48
CA GLY A 194 3.96 1.91 -15.28
C GLY A 194 5.06 2.33 -14.28
N TYR A 195 4.90 1.89 -13.05
CA TYR A 195 5.85 2.18 -11.95
C TYR A 195 7.23 1.56 -12.17
N THR A 196 7.31 0.39 -12.80
CA THR A 196 8.60 -0.27 -13.06
C THR A 196 9.51 0.62 -13.89
N SER A 197 8.97 1.24 -14.96
CA SER A 197 9.70 2.16 -15.83
C SER A 197 10.13 3.44 -15.09
N MET A 198 9.29 3.96 -14.21
CA MET A 198 9.62 5.12 -13.37
C MET A 198 10.79 4.80 -12.42
N VAL A 199 10.72 3.67 -11.71
CA VAL A 199 11.76 3.23 -10.78
C VAL A 199 13.07 2.91 -11.52
N GLN A 200 12.99 2.31 -12.72
CA GLN A 200 14.18 2.09 -13.55
C GLN A 200 14.89 3.41 -13.91
N ARG A 201 14.12 4.45 -14.27
CA ARG A 201 14.71 5.78 -14.54
C ARG A 201 15.34 6.42 -13.31
N MET A 202 14.79 6.17 -12.11
CA MET A 202 15.41 6.61 -10.85
C MET A 202 16.75 5.91 -10.59
N PHE A 203 16.85 4.62 -10.85
CA PHE A 203 18.10 3.88 -10.70
C PHE A 203 19.17 4.28 -11.74
N GLY A 204 18.75 4.71 -12.93
CA GLY A 204 19.68 5.04 -14.01
C GLY A 204 20.53 3.82 -14.41
N ASP A 205 21.84 4.04 -14.58
CA ASP A 205 22.80 3.02 -15.01
C ASP A 205 23.50 2.31 -13.84
N VAL A 206 22.95 2.35 -12.62
CA VAL A 206 23.54 1.68 -11.47
C VAL A 206 23.56 0.15 -11.67
N GLU A 207 24.59 -0.52 -11.16
CA GLU A 207 24.63 -1.98 -11.18
C GLU A 207 23.56 -2.56 -10.25
N ILE A 208 22.69 -3.42 -10.82
CA ILE A 208 21.63 -4.12 -10.09
C ILE A 208 21.83 -5.62 -10.27
N ARG A 209 21.86 -6.37 -9.18
CA ARG A 209 21.89 -7.84 -9.18
C ARG A 209 20.60 -8.36 -8.57
N LEU A 210 19.73 -8.88 -9.43
CA LEU A 210 18.49 -9.56 -9.06
C LEU A 210 18.78 -11.01 -8.67
N ASN A 211 17.79 -11.71 -8.08
CA ASN A 211 17.94 -13.08 -7.58
C ASN A 211 19.17 -13.23 -6.65
N THR A 212 19.43 -12.19 -5.83
CA THR A 212 20.62 -12.11 -4.99
C THR A 212 20.22 -11.90 -3.53
N GLU A 213 20.47 -12.91 -2.72
CA GLU A 213 20.28 -12.85 -1.26
C GLU A 213 21.42 -12.09 -0.58
N TYR A 214 21.06 -11.18 0.33
CA TYR A 214 22.04 -10.37 1.06
C TYR A 214 23.07 -11.23 1.81
N ARG A 215 22.62 -12.27 2.49
CA ARG A 215 23.48 -13.13 3.31
C ARG A 215 24.52 -13.89 2.48
N ASP A 216 24.08 -14.42 1.35
CA ASP A 216 24.98 -15.17 0.45
C ASP A 216 26.04 -14.23 -0.13
N LEU A 217 25.62 -13.03 -0.54
CA LEU A 217 26.56 -12.04 -1.06
C LEU A 217 27.60 -11.61 -0.01
N ILE A 218 27.16 -11.28 1.20
CA ILE A 218 28.07 -10.83 2.26
C ILE A 218 28.97 -11.95 2.76
N ALA A 219 28.49 -13.20 2.80
CA ALA A 219 29.34 -14.36 3.12
C ALA A 219 30.47 -14.57 2.09
N ALA A 220 30.16 -14.35 0.80
CA ALA A 220 31.11 -14.46 -0.29
C ALA A 220 32.04 -13.23 -0.43
N GLN A 221 31.54 -12.03 -0.16
CA GLN A 221 32.21 -10.75 -0.38
C GLN A 221 31.94 -9.77 0.79
N PRO A 222 32.53 -9.99 1.99
CA PRO A 222 32.21 -9.18 3.17
C PRO A 222 32.58 -7.69 3.03
N ASP A 223 33.56 -7.37 2.20
CA ASP A 223 34.04 -6.00 1.97
C ASP A 223 33.57 -5.39 0.66
N ILE A 224 32.43 -5.87 0.11
CA ILE A 224 31.91 -5.41 -1.17
C ILE A 224 31.57 -3.91 -1.17
N ALA A 225 31.10 -3.37 -0.04
CA ALA A 225 30.76 -1.95 0.15
C ALA A 225 31.18 -1.43 1.53
N LYS A 226 31.36 -0.11 1.63
CA LYS A 226 31.69 0.58 2.89
C LYS A 226 30.49 0.62 3.84
N ARG A 227 29.30 0.90 3.31
CA ARG A 227 28.01 1.00 4.05
C ARG A 227 26.93 0.18 3.37
N VAL A 228 25.92 -0.19 4.14
CA VAL A 228 24.76 -0.95 3.67
C VAL A 228 23.48 -0.18 3.99
N ILE A 229 22.63 0.05 2.98
CA ILE A 229 21.25 0.48 3.15
C ILE A 229 20.39 -0.77 3.06
N TYR A 230 19.80 -1.19 4.18
CA TYR A 230 19.03 -2.44 4.24
C TYR A 230 17.54 -2.16 4.31
N CYS A 231 16.81 -2.48 3.23
CA CYS A 231 15.35 -2.30 3.11
C CYS A 231 14.55 -3.59 3.30
N GLY A 232 15.19 -4.69 3.66
CA GLY A 232 14.55 -5.94 4.05
C GLY A 232 14.02 -5.92 5.50
N PRO A 233 13.34 -6.99 5.96
CA PRO A 233 12.87 -7.10 7.33
C PRO A 233 14.01 -7.01 8.34
N ILE A 234 13.90 -6.14 9.33
CA ILE A 234 14.95 -5.93 10.34
C ILE A 234 15.19 -7.18 11.20
N ASP A 235 14.14 -7.91 11.53
CA ASP A 235 14.23 -9.15 12.30
C ASP A 235 14.93 -10.27 11.51
N GLU A 236 14.72 -10.35 10.19
CA GLU A 236 15.42 -11.27 9.29
C GLU A 236 16.92 -10.98 9.27
N TYR A 237 17.32 -9.71 9.22
CA TYR A 237 18.74 -9.32 9.28
C TYR A 237 19.44 -9.91 10.53
N TYR A 238 18.75 -9.90 11.67
CA TYR A 238 19.25 -10.41 12.95
C TYR A 238 18.93 -11.88 13.22
N ASP A 239 18.62 -12.70 12.21
CA ASP A 239 18.29 -14.13 12.38
C ASP A 239 17.13 -14.37 13.35
N TYR A 240 16.22 -13.42 13.46
CA TYR A 240 15.06 -13.50 14.36
C TYR A 240 15.42 -13.72 15.84
N LYS A 241 16.64 -13.33 16.26
CA LYS A 241 17.18 -13.62 17.60
C LYS A 241 16.37 -13.08 18.77
N LEU A 242 15.53 -12.06 18.54
CA LEU A 242 14.59 -11.52 19.54
C LEU A 242 13.16 -12.02 19.33
N GLY A 243 12.90 -12.76 18.28
CA GLY A 243 11.59 -13.20 17.84
C GLY A 243 11.20 -12.64 16.49
N ARG A 244 10.10 -13.15 15.91
CA ARG A 244 9.60 -12.69 14.61
C ARG A 244 8.62 -11.54 14.77
N LEU A 245 8.79 -10.53 13.94
CA LEU A 245 7.79 -9.50 13.70
C LEU A 245 6.68 -10.07 12.81
N GLU A 246 5.46 -9.65 13.05
CA GLU A 246 4.29 -10.17 12.35
C GLU A 246 3.83 -9.19 11.26
N TYR A 247 3.32 -9.77 10.17
CA TYR A 247 2.84 -9.02 9.03
C TYR A 247 1.45 -9.52 8.64
N ARG A 248 0.78 -8.79 7.77
CA ARG A 248 -0.33 -9.28 6.97
C ARG A 248 0.15 -9.55 5.57
N SER A 249 -0.44 -10.55 4.97
CA SER A 249 -0.18 -10.91 3.58
C SER A 249 -1.44 -10.80 2.74
N LEU A 250 -1.23 -10.82 1.42
CA LEU A 250 -2.27 -10.85 0.41
C LEU A 250 -1.89 -11.89 -0.63
N ARG A 251 -2.89 -12.51 -1.23
CA ARG A 251 -2.72 -13.39 -2.37
C ARG A 251 -3.44 -12.80 -3.59
N PHE A 252 -2.76 -12.82 -4.71
CA PHE A 252 -3.25 -12.26 -5.96
C PHE A 252 -3.39 -13.35 -7.02
N GLU A 253 -4.50 -13.34 -7.75
CA GLU A 253 -4.75 -14.20 -8.90
C GLU A 253 -5.07 -13.33 -10.10
N SER A 254 -4.13 -13.26 -11.06
CA SER A 254 -4.30 -12.50 -12.29
C SER A 254 -4.81 -13.39 -13.42
N GLU A 255 -5.70 -12.85 -14.23
CA GLU A 255 -6.32 -13.54 -15.36
C GLU A 255 -6.42 -12.59 -16.55
N LEU A 256 -5.96 -13.07 -17.73
CA LEU A 256 -6.16 -12.38 -19.00
C LEU A 256 -7.51 -12.79 -19.59
N LEU A 257 -8.38 -11.83 -19.82
CA LEU A 257 -9.71 -12.04 -20.37
C LEU A 257 -9.78 -11.57 -21.82
N ASP A 258 -10.48 -12.36 -22.65
CA ASP A 258 -10.73 -12.03 -24.06
C ASP A 258 -11.99 -11.17 -24.20
N GLU A 259 -11.99 -10.07 -23.47
CA GLU A 259 -13.04 -9.03 -23.48
C GLU A 259 -12.42 -7.65 -23.28
N GLU A 260 -13.06 -6.64 -23.83
CA GLU A 260 -12.53 -5.27 -23.81
C GLU A 260 -12.64 -4.61 -22.42
N ASN A 261 -13.68 -4.92 -21.67
CA ASN A 261 -14.01 -4.26 -20.41
C ASN A 261 -14.80 -5.23 -19.51
N HIS A 262 -14.24 -5.58 -18.36
CA HIS A 262 -14.83 -6.56 -17.45
C HIS A 262 -15.79 -5.94 -16.43
N GLN A 263 -15.37 -4.86 -15.78
CA GLN A 263 -16.12 -4.28 -14.66
C GLN A 263 -16.34 -2.75 -14.75
N GLY A 264 -15.79 -2.11 -15.79
CA GLY A 264 -15.99 -0.68 -16.04
C GLY A 264 -15.30 0.26 -15.05
N ASN A 265 -14.47 -0.25 -14.16
CA ASN A 265 -13.72 0.54 -13.18
C ASN A 265 -12.42 -0.17 -12.80
N ALA A 266 -11.37 0.58 -12.46
CA ALA A 266 -10.10 -0.01 -12.08
C ALA A 266 -10.20 -0.85 -10.79
N VAL A 267 -11.01 -0.45 -9.81
CA VAL A 267 -11.12 -1.14 -8.52
C VAL A 267 -12.58 -1.31 -8.13
N VAL A 268 -12.99 -2.55 -7.96
CA VAL A 268 -14.31 -2.95 -7.44
C VAL A 268 -14.11 -3.79 -6.18
N ASN A 269 -14.63 -3.30 -5.05
CA ASN A 269 -14.61 -4.01 -3.79
C ASN A 269 -15.85 -4.91 -3.66
N TYR A 270 -15.67 -6.10 -3.13
CA TYR A 270 -16.74 -7.05 -2.83
C TYR A 270 -16.90 -7.12 -1.31
N THR A 271 -18.00 -6.60 -0.79
CA THR A 271 -18.18 -6.45 0.66
C THR A 271 -18.91 -7.59 1.33
N GLU A 272 -19.47 -8.51 0.56
CA GLU A 272 -20.06 -9.75 1.09
C GLU A 272 -19.00 -10.69 1.66
N ARG A 273 -19.32 -11.37 2.76
CA ARG A 273 -18.43 -12.37 3.37
C ARG A 273 -18.26 -13.62 2.51
N GLU A 274 -19.29 -13.99 1.77
CA GLU A 274 -19.37 -15.20 0.95
C GLU A 274 -18.49 -15.12 -0.31
N VAL A 275 -18.20 -13.91 -0.80
CA VAL A 275 -17.26 -13.68 -1.91
C VAL A 275 -15.84 -13.79 -1.37
N PRO A 276 -15.00 -14.73 -1.84
CA PRO A 276 -13.72 -15.02 -1.20
C PRO A 276 -12.65 -13.93 -1.40
N TRP A 277 -12.73 -13.12 -2.45
CA TRP A 277 -11.83 -11.99 -2.68
C TRP A 277 -12.37 -10.70 -2.06
N THR A 278 -11.48 -9.79 -1.72
CA THR A 278 -11.83 -8.46 -1.19
C THR A 278 -12.13 -7.48 -2.31
N ARG A 279 -11.39 -7.61 -3.42
CA ARG A 279 -11.57 -6.74 -4.60
C ARG A 279 -11.12 -7.42 -5.89
N ILE A 280 -11.61 -6.90 -7.00
CA ILE A 280 -11.06 -7.14 -8.34
C ILE A 280 -10.44 -5.84 -8.83
N ILE A 281 -9.25 -5.95 -9.39
CA ILE A 281 -8.52 -4.85 -10.03
C ILE A 281 -8.55 -5.13 -11.53
N GLU A 282 -9.05 -4.20 -12.34
CA GLU A 282 -8.96 -4.23 -13.79
C GLU A 282 -7.92 -3.20 -14.24
N HIS A 283 -6.74 -3.66 -14.58
CA HIS A 283 -5.53 -2.84 -14.63
C HIS A 283 -5.52 -1.80 -15.75
N LYS A 284 -6.12 -2.08 -16.92
CA LYS A 284 -6.10 -1.16 -18.06
C LYS A 284 -6.71 0.21 -17.74
N HIS A 285 -7.69 0.26 -16.81
CA HIS A 285 -8.35 1.51 -16.45
C HIS A 285 -7.42 2.52 -15.75
N PHE A 286 -6.31 2.07 -15.15
CA PHE A 286 -5.35 2.97 -14.52
C PHE A 286 -4.70 3.93 -15.52
N GLU A 287 -4.44 3.46 -16.74
CA GLU A 287 -3.82 4.26 -17.80
C GLU A 287 -4.80 4.56 -18.96
N TYR A 288 -6.13 4.41 -18.71
CA TYR A 288 -7.17 4.60 -19.73
C TYR A 288 -6.96 3.78 -20.98
N GLY A 289 -6.51 2.52 -20.82
CA GLY A 289 -6.17 1.64 -21.92
C GLY A 289 -7.37 1.21 -22.75
N GLU A 290 -7.17 1.12 -24.07
CA GLU A 290 -8.17 0.73 -25.08
C GLU A 290 -7.85 -0.63 -25.75
N GLN A 291 -7.06 -1.47 -25.09
CA GLN A 291 -6.70 -2.79 -25.59
C GLN A 291 -7.95 -3.66 -25.78
N PRO A 292 -8.00 -4.57 -26.79
CA PRO A 292 -9.15 -5.44 -27.03
C PRO A 292 -9.35 -6.53 -25.98
N LYS A 293 -8.33 -6.74 -25.14
CA LYS A 293 -8.36 -7.65 -23.99
C LYS A 293 -8.16 -6.88 -22.71
N THR A 294 -8.48 -7.50 -21.57
CA THR A 294 -8.22 -6.92 -20.27
C THR A 294 -7.57 -7.91 -19.33
N VAL A 295 -6.82 -7.40 -18.34
CA VAL A 295 -6.26 -8.19 -17.24
C VAL A 295 -6.94 -7.79 -15.96
N ILE A 296 -7.52 -8.76 -15.28
CA ILE A 296 -8.05 -8.59 -13.92
C ILE A 296 -7.16 -9.30 -12.91
N THR A 297 -7.15 -8.78 -11.69
CA THR A 297 -6.51 -9.42 -10.54
C THR A 297 -7.49 -9.49 -9.39
N ARG A 298 -7.77 -10.72 -8.91
CA ARG A 298 -8.53 -10.94 -7.66
C ARG A 298 -7.58 -10.87 -6.48
N GLU A 299 -7.89 -10.04 -5.51
CA GLU A 299 -7.12 -9.88 -4.27
C GLU A 299 -7.82 -10.63 -3.14
N TYR A 300 -7.07 -11.55 -2.51
CA TYR A 300 -7.54 -12.34 -1.38
C TYR A 300 -6.79 -11.95 -0.11
N PRO A 301 -7.46 -11.85 1.04
CA PRO A 301 -6.76 -11.78 2.31
C PRO A 301 -6.01 -13.10 2.55
N ALA A 302 -4.84 -13.00 3.15
CA ALA A 302 -4.04 -14.16 3.52
C ALA A 302 -3.37 -13.93 4.87
N ASP A 303 -3.35 -14.98 5.69
CA ASP A 303 -2.54 -14.99 6.91
C ASP A 303 -1.07 -15.15 6.52
N TRP A 304 -0.26 -14.21 6.99
CA TRP A 304 1.16 -14.25 6.72
C TRP A 304 1.82 -15.41 7.44
N GLN A 305 2.63 -16.17 6.71
CA GLN A 305 3.48 -17.23 7.25
C GLN A 305 4.95 -16.91 6.96
N PRO A 306 5.91 -17.40 7.75
CA PRO A 306 7.32 -17.26 7.45
C PRO A 306 7.67 -17.77 6.04
N GLY A 307 8.17 -16.85 5.20
CA GLY A 307 8.45 -17.10 3.78
C GLY A 307 7.48 -16.42 2.83
N ASP A 308 6.31 -15.99 3.32
CA ASP A 308 5.39 -15.18 2.53
C ASP A 308 5.86 -13.73 2.42
N GLU A 309 5.38 -13.04 1.41
CA GLU A 309 5.65 -11.62 1.22
C GLU A 309 5.03 -10.77 2.34
N PRO A 310 5.82 -9.96 3.07
CA PRO A 310 5.32 -9.11 4.14
C PRO A 310 4.74 -7.80 3.57
N TYR A 311 3.39 -7.72 3.45
CA TYR A 311 2.75 -6.52 2.88
C TYR A 311 2.57 -5.41 3.91
N TYR A 312 2.05 -5.72 5.09
CA TYR A 312 1.71 -4.72 6.10
C TYR A 312 2.19 -5.13 7.48
N PRO A 313 3.00 -4.29 8.17
CA PRO A 313 3.36 -4.52 9.57
C PRO A 313 2.12 -4.56 10.47
N ILE A 314 2.09 -5.45 11.45
CA ILE A 314 1.08 -5.48 12.50
C ILE A 314 1.57 -4.62 13.66
N ASN A 315 1.05 -3.39 13.74
CA ASN A 315 1.45 -2.40 14.75
C ASN A 315 0.62 -2.54 16.04
N ASP A 316 0.65 -3.72 16.66
CA ASP A 316 0.13 -3.94 18.00
C ASP A 316 1.21 -3.66 19.08
N GLU A 317 0.83 -3.73 20.34
CA GLU A 317 1.73 -3.46 21.47
C GLU A 317 2.93 -4.42 21.50
N ARG A 318 2.70 -5.71 21.23
CA ARG A 318 3.74 -6.75 21.21
C ARG A 318 4.78 -6.48 20.10
N ASN A 319 4.31 -6.29 18.87
CA ASN A 319 5.19 -6.09 17.73
C ASN A 319 5.90 -4.74 17.79
N THR A 320 5.25 -3.71 18.32
CA THR A 320 5.88 -2.40 18.55
C THR A 320 7.03 -2.52 19.53
N ALA A 321 6.81 -3.16 20.69
CA ALA A 321 7.86 -3.37 21.69
C ALA A 321 9.00 -4.25 21.14
N LEU A 322 8.69 -5.29 20.35
CA LEU A 322 9.70 -6.14 19.71
C LEU A 322 10.54 -5.35 18.69
N TYR A 323 9.90 -4.50 17.88
CA TYR A 323 10.60 -3.64 16.94
C TYR A 323 11.55 -2.67 17.65
N GLU A 324 11.13 -2.03 18.75
CA GLU A 324 11.98 -1.13 19.55
C GLU A 324 13.25 -1.84 20.07
N HIS A 325 13.17 -3.14 20.37
CA HIS A 325 14.36 -3.90 20.74
C HIS A 325 15.31 -4.11 19.56
N TYR A 326 14.78 -4.38 18.34
CA TYR A 326 15.59 -4.46 17.12
C TYR A 326 16.18 -3.10 16.74
N GLU A 327 15.44 -2.00 16.91
CA GLU A 327 15.92 -0.65 16.66
C GLU A 327 17.13 -0.29 17.55
N LYS A 328 17.11 -0.71 18.83
CA LYS A 328 18.26 -0.56 19.73
C LYS A 328 19.48 -1.34 19.26
N LEU A 329 19.29 -2.56 18.76
CA LEU A 329 20.39 -3.32 18.17
C LEU A 329 20.95 -2.65 16.91
N ALA A 330 20.04 -2.11 16.08
CA ALA A 330 20.39 -1.39 14.85
C ALA A 330 21.20 -0.12 15.13
N ALA A 331 20.96 0.56 16.24
CA ALA A 331 21.72 1.76 16.64
C ALA A 331 23.20 1.50 16.85
N ASP A 332 23.59 0.26 17.21
CA ASP A 332 24.97 -0.16 17.41
C ASP A 332 25.66 -0.63 16.10
N GLU A 333 24.89 -0.74 15.00
CA GLU A 333 25.39 -1.17 13.69
C GLU A 333 26.05 -0.01 12.93
N GLY A 334 27.32 0.20 13.14
CA GLY A 334 28.04 1.32 12.51
C GLY A 334 28.07 1.31 10.97
N ARG A 335 27.82 0.15 10.33
CA ARG A 335 27.91 -0.05 8.88
C ARG A 335 26.56 -0.12 8.19
N VAL A 336 25.51 -0.54 8.89
CA VAL A 336 24.18 -0.82 8.31
C VAL A 336 23.17 0.23 8.73
N ILE A 337 22.38 0.70 7.78
CA ILE A 337 21.27 1.61 7.99
C ILE A 337 20.00 0.89 7.54
N PHE A 338 19.06 0.72 8.45
CA PHE A 338 17.76 0.14 8.14
C PHE A 338 16.84 1.20 7.58
N ALA A 339 16.21 0.92 6.43
CA ALA A 339 15.39 1.88 5.70
C ALA A 339 14.17 1.20 5.05
N GLY A 340 13.29 2.01 4.47
CA GLY A 340 12.07 1.54 3.83
C GLY A 340 11.05 0.97 4.81
N ARG A 341 10.00 0.37 4.26
CA ARG A 341 8.87 -0.15 5.03
C ARG A 341 9.24 -1.27 6.00
N LEU A 342 10.02 -2.23 5.53
CA LEU A 342 10.37 -3.44 6.28
C LEU A 342 11.51 -3.19 7.26
N GLY A 343 12.54 -2.43 6.86
CA GLY A 343 13.65 -2.06 7.73
C GLY A 343 13.19 -1.14 8.88
N GLY A 344 12.26 -0.24 8.61
CA GLY A 344 11.67 0.65 9.60
C GLY A 344 10.41 0.11 10.27
N TYR A 345 9.95 -1.09 9.93
CA TYR A 345 8.69 -1.71 10.41
C TYR A 345 7.52 -0.72 10.46
N LYS A 346 7.34 0.05 9.38
CA LYS A 346 6.30 1.09 9.27
C LYS A 346 5.42 0.87 8.06
N TYR A 347 4.13 1.15 8.25
CA TYR A 347 3.23 1.30 7.12
C TYR A 347 3.46 2.66 6.45
N TYR A 348 3.83 2.62 5.18
CA TYR A 348 4.01 3.82 4.36
C TYR A 348 3.18 3.71 3.09
N ASP A 349 2.43 4.75 2.76
CA ASP A 349 2.03 5.02 1.39
C ASP A 349 3.27 5.43 0.56
N MET A 350 3.18 5.35 -0.76
CA MET A 350 4.35 5.60 -1.63
C MET A 350 4.99 6.97 -1.39
N ASP A 351 4.17 8.00 -1.17
CA ASP A 351 4.66 9.36 -0.92
C ASP A 351 5.45 9.45 0.38
N LYS A 352 4.99 8.79 1.44
CA LYS A 352 5.69 8.73 2.73
C LYS A 352 6.96 7.90 2.67
N ALA A 353 6.97 6.85 1.84
CA ALA A 353 8.17 6.04 1.62
C ALA A 353 9.27 6.86 0.89
N ILE A 354 8.87 7.70 -0.07
CA ILE A 354 9.77 8.63 -0.77
C ILE A 354 10.25 9.74 0.18
N ASP A 355 9.33 10.32 0.96
CA ASP A 355 9.65 11.40 1.91
C ASP A 355 10.65 10.93 2.98
N ALA A 356 10.46 9.71 3.52
CA ALA A 356 11.40 9.08 4.45
C ALA A 356 12.77 8.78 3.80
N ALA A 357 12.77 8.47 2.50
CA ALA A 357 14.03 8.31 1.77
C ALA A 357 14.77 9.65 1.57
N PHE A 358 14.06 10.77 1.44
CA PHE A 358 14.69 12.10 1.45
C PHE A 358 15.38 12.41 2.79
N ASP A 359 14.73 12.06 3.89
CA ASP A 359 15.34 12.22 5.22
C ASP A 359 16.60 11.37 5.37
N LEU A 360 16.59 10.14 4.84
CA LEU A 360 17.79 9.28 4.80
C LEU A 360 18.90 9.90 3.95
N VAL A 361 18.57 10.46 2.79
CA VAL A 361 19.52 11.17 1.90
C VAL A 361 20.13 12.37 2.63
N GLU A 362 19.33 13.17 3.31
CA GLU A 362 19.83 14.31 4.08
C GLU A 362 20.78 13.87 5.20
N GLN A 363 20.40 12.85 5.95
CA GLN A 363 21.20 12.33 7.08
C GLN A 363 22.52 11.71 6.63
N GLU A 364 22.49 10.92 5.56
CA GLU A 364 23.66 10.11 5.13
C GLU A 364 24.57 10.83 4.13
N LEU A 365 24.00 11.63 3.24
CA LEU A 365 24.71 12.31 2.16
C LEU A 365 24.86 13.82 2.38
N GLY A 366 24.14 14.41 3.35
CA GLY A 366 24.12 15.83 3.60
C GLY A 366 23.40 16.64 2.51
N VAL A 367 22.59 16.00 1.67
CA VAL A 367 21.86 16.61 0.55
C VAL A 367 20.41 16.87 0.93
N LYS A 368 19.96 18.11 0.81
CA LYS A 368 18.55 18.47 1.00
C LYS A 368 17.81 18.39 -0.33
N ILE A 369 16.70 17.66 -0.32
CA ILE A 369 15.78 17.59 -1.46
C ILE A 369 14.62 18.54 -1.16
N GLY A 370 14.56 19.61 -1.95
CA GLY A 370 13.62 20.72 -1.79
C GLY A 370 12.29 20.54 -2.49
#